data_6052b64fe28a05bc42cfdad9b969d03a
#
_entry.id   6052b64fe28a05bc42cfdad9b969d03a
#
_cell.length_a   1.000
_cell.length_b   1.000
_cell.length_c   1.000
_cell.angle_alpha   90.00
_cell.angle_beta   90.00
_cell.angle_gamma   90.00
#
_symmetry.space_group_name_H-M   'P 1'
#
loop_
_entity.id
_entity.type
_entity.pdbx_description
1 polymer ?
#
loop_
_entity_poly.entity_id
_entity_poly.type
_entity_poly.pdbx_seq_one_letter_code
_entity_poly.pdbx_strand_id
1 'polypeptide(L)'
;MSQFLSMFNSVGPAAFSQMACQVAPYFSTINPEIAELRPGHAVVNVPFRKEITNHLASVHAIALCNAAELAGGTMTDVSIPSGAKWIPKGMNVEYLAKAKSNIRAVADGSGIDWSTAGDKIVPVDIFDEGEVKVFTAKITMNVKIA
;
A
#
# COMPACT_ATOMS: atom_id res chain seq x y z
N MET A 1 15.01 13.30 3.47
CA MET A 1 14.61 11.96 3.01
C MET A 1 14.18 11.13 4.22
N SER A 2 13.09 10.40 4.13
CA SER A 2 12.64 9.57 5.24
C SER A 2 13.62 8.42 5.50
N GLN A 3 13.62 7.94 6.74
CA GLN A 3 14.45 6.81 7.14
C GLN A 3 14.05 5.54 6.36
N PHE A 4 12.75 5.31 6.15
CA PHE A 4 12.28 4.17 5.38
C PHE A 4 12.69 4.26 3.91
N LEU A 5 12.65 5.45 3.31
CA LEU A 5 13.08 5.61 1.93
C LEU A 5 14.57 5.35 1.78
N SER A 6 15.38 5.85 2.70
CA SER A 6 16.82 5.56 2.71
C SER A 6 17.08 4.07 2.81
N MET A 7 16.35 3.38 3.66
CA MET A 7 16.47 1.94 3.85
C MET A 7 16.06 1.18 2.59
N PHE A 8 14.91 1.54 2.00
CA PHE A 8 14.45 0.92 0.75
C PHE A 8 15.51 1.05 -0.35
N ASN A 9 16.05 2.25 -0.52
CA ASN A 9 17.07 2.51 -1.54
C ASN A 9 18.37 1.75 -1.27
N SER A 10 18.69 1.51 0.00
CA SER A 10 19.91 0.82 0.41
C SER A 10 19.82 -0.70 0.25
N VAL A 11 18.73 -1.33 0.69
CA VAL A 11 18.62 -2.79 0.76
C VAL A 11 17.79 -3.40 -0.37
N GLY A 12 17.00 -2.60 -1.07
CA GLY A 12 16.16 -3.04 -2.17
C GLY A 12 14.80 -3.60 -1.75
N PRO A 13 13.92 -3.88 -2.73
CA PRO A 13 12.53 -4.27 -2.47
C PRO A 13 12.36 -5.51 -1.61
N ALA A 14 13.08 -6.59 -1.87
CA ALA A 14 12.87 -7.86 -1.16
C ALA A 14 13.21 -7.75 0.32
N ALA A 15 14.39 -7.23 0.65
CA ALA A 15 14.83 -7.09 2.03
C ALA A 15 13.98 -6.06 2.79
N PHE A 16 13.64 -4.94 2.14
CA PHE A 16 12.79 -3.93 2.76
C PHE A 16 11.39 -4.49 3.06
N SER A 17 10.82 -5.29 2.15
CA SER A 17 9.51 -5.88 2.33
C SER A 17 9.48 -6.86 3.51
N GLN A 18 10.54 -7.66 3.68
CA GLN A 18 10.68 -8.52 4.85
C GLN A 18 10.72 -7.72 6.14
N MET A 19 11.46 -6.61 6.16
CA MET A 19 11.55 -5.73 7.32
C MET A 19 10.21 -5.09 7.65
N ALA A 20 9.48 -4.62 6.63
CA ALA A 20 8.16 -4.04 6.82
C ALA A 20 7.19 -5.05 7.45
N CYS A 21 7.25 -6.31 7.01
CA CYS A 21 6.43 -7.38 7.57
C CYS A 21 6.85 -7.79 8.99
N GLN A 22 8.08 -7.55 9.39
CA GLN A 22 8.52 -7.75 10.77
C GLN A 22 8.03 -6.64 11.70
N VAL A 23 8.04 -5.40 11.21
CA VAL A 23 7.57 -4.23 11.97
C VAL A 23 6.05 -4.27 12.13
N ALA A 24 5.34 -4.65 11.08
CA ALA A 24 3.88 -4.78 11.08
C ALA A 24 3.50 -6.19 10.59
N PRO A 25 3.48 -7.18 11.49
CA PRO A 25 3.40 -8.59 11.11
C PRO A 25 2.13 -8.98 10.32
N TYR A 26 1.05 -8.24 10.49
CA TYR A 26 -0.18 -8.55 9.78
C TYR A 26 -0.01 -8.54 8.25
N PHE A 27 0.84 -7.65 7.74
CA PHE A 27 1.10 -7.57 6.30
C PHE A 27 1.76 -8.84 5.75
N SER A 28 2.42 -9.63 6.59
CA SER A 28 3.03 -10.90 6.17
C SER A 28 2.01 -11.90 5.62
N THR A 29 0.73 -11.75 5.99
CA THR A 29 -0.33 -12.67 5.56
C THR A 29 -0.55 -12.67 4.06
N ILE A 30 -0.23 -11.58 3.37
CA ILE A 30 -0.36 -11.50 1.91
C ILE A 30 0.97 -11.71 1.18
N ASN A 31 2.06 -11.94 1.89
CA ASN A 31 3.41 -12.13 1.32
C ASN A 31 3.76 -11.05 0.28
N PRO A 32 3.75 -9.77 0.67
CA PRO A 32 3.88 -8.67 -0.28
C PRO A 32 5.32 -8.38 -0.65
N GLU A 33 5.51 -7.79 -1.84
CA GLU A 33 6.74 -7.12 -2.21
C GLU A 33 6.45 -5.65 -2.48
N ILE A 34 7.08 -4.77 -1.71
CA ILE A 34 7.05 -3.34 -1.99
C ILE A 34 8.07 -3.12 -3.10
N ALA A 35 7.56 -3.07 -4.34
CA ALA A 35 8.40 -3.10 -5.54
C ALA A 35 8.97 -1.72 -5.90
N GLU A 36 8.18 -0.67 -5.63
CA GLU A 36 8.57 0.72 -5.92
C GLU A 36 8.14 1.59 -4.76
N LEU A 37 8.98 2.52 -4.37
CA LEU A 37 8.70 3.43 -3.26
C LEU A 37 9.48 4.72 -3.43
N ARG A 38 8.76 5.83 -3.49
CA ARG A 38 9.30 7.20 -3.50
C ARG A 38 8.20 8.18 -3.06
N PRO A 39 8.53 9.41 -2.72
CA PRO A 39 7.49 10.38 -2.37
C PRO A 39 6.39 10.45 -3.44
N GLY A 40 5.15 10.29 -3.01
CA GLY A 40 3.99 10.32 -3.88
C GLY A 40 3.73 9.05 -4.68
N HIS A 41 4.50 7.97 -4.49
CA HIS A 41 4.33 6.75 -5.28
C HIS A 41 4.75 5.50 -4.53
N ALA A 42 3.92 4.48 -4.57
CA ALA A 42 4.30 3.14 -4.11
C ALA A 42 3.59 2.07 -4.93
N VAL A 43 4.29 0.98 -5.17
CA VAL A 43 3.72 -0.22 -5.81
C VAL A 43 4.00 -1.42 -4.92
N VAL A 44 2.95 -2.17 -4.63
CA VAL A 44 3.03 -3.42 -3.85
C VAL A 44 2.53 -4.56 -4.71
N ASN A 45 3.39 -5.54 -4.96
CA ASN A 45 3.02 -6.77 -5.63
C ASN A 45 2.64 -7.84 -4.61
N VAL A 46 1.58 -8.59 -4.88
CA VAL A 46 1.11 -9.67 -4.02
C VAL A 46 0.93 -10.92 -4.88
N PRO A 47 1.65 -12.02 -4.57
CA PRO A 47 1.52 -13.26 -5.33
C PRO A 47 0.17 -13.92 -5.04
N PHE A 48 -0.41 -14.52 -6.07
CA PHE A 48 -1.64 -15.28 -5.92
C PHE A 48 -1.34 -16.61 -5.24
N ARG A 49 -1.99 -16.84 -4.09
CA ARG A 49 -1.83 -18.07 -3.30
C ARG A 49 -3.18 -18.47 -2.74
N LYS A 50 -3.36 -19.77 -2.52
CA LYS A 50 -4.61 -20.28 -1.94
C LYS A 50 -4.95 -19.58 -0.61
N GLU A 51 -3.93 -19.28 0.22
CA GLU A 51 -4.08 -18.71 1.56
C GLU A 51 -4.76 -17.35 1.57
N ILE A 52 -4.73 -16.63 0.45
CA ILE A 52 -5.39 -15.33 0.35
C ILE A 52 -6.65 -15.36 -0.51
N THR A 53 -7.15 -16.56 -0.84
CA THR A 53 -8.37 -16.68 -1.64
C THR A 53 -9.61 -16.84 -0.77
N ASN A 54 -10.76 -16.52 -1.37
CA ASN A 54 -12.08 -16.74 -0.78
C ASN A 54 -12.68 -18.04 -1.32
N HIS A 55 -13.95 -18.28 -0.99
CA HIS A 55 -14.68 -19.51 -1.40
C HIS A 55 -14.91 -19.58 -2.92
N LEU A 56 -14.67 -18.50 -3.66
CA LEU A 56 -14.80 -18.45 -5.12
C LEU A 56 -13.45 -18.64 -5.83
N ALA A 57 -12.39 -18.96 -5.08
CA ALA A 57 -11.03 -19.10 -5.56
C ALA A 57 -10.51 -17.80 -6.22
N SER A 58 -10.99 -16.65 -5.76
CA SER A 58 -10.45 -15.34 -6.12
C SER A 58 -9.79 -14.70 -4.90
N VAL A 59 -9.00 -13.67 -5.13
CA VAL A 59 -8.33 -12.94 -4.03
C VAL A 59 -9.39 -12.40 -3.09
N HIS A 60 -9.24 -12.69 -1.80
CA HIS A 60 -10.19 -12.28 -0.78
C HIS A 60 -10.26 -10.75 -0.72
N ALA A 61 -11.47 -10.22 -0.57
CA ALA A 61 -11.69 -8.77 -0.48
C ALA A 61 -10.80 -8.09 0.57
N ILE A 62 -10.62 -8.73 1.72
CA ILE A 62 -9.81 -8.15 2.80
C ILE A 62 -8.31 -8.25 2.49
N ALA A 63 -7.89 -9.24 1.70
CA ALA A 63 -6.50 -9.28 1.20
C ALA A 63 -6.21 -8.10 0.27
N LEU A 64 -7.18 -7.71 -0.56
CA LEU A 64 -7.07 -6.51 -1.39
C LEU A 64 -6.95 -5.25 -0.53
N CYS A 65 -7.76 -5.13 0.51
CA CYS A 65 -7.67 -4.02 1.48
C CYS A 65 -6.31 -3.98 2.17
N ASN A 66 -5.77 -5.15 2.55
CA ASN A 66 -4.45 -5.26 3.16
C ASN A 66 -3.36 -4.72 2.23
N ALA A 67 -3.38 -5.14 0.96
CA ALA A 67 -2.42 -4.64 -0.04
C ALA A 67 -2.54 -3.14 -0.24
N ALA A 68 -3.76 -2.62 -0.30
CA ALA A 68 -4.01 -1.19 -0.46
C ALA A 68 -3.48 -0.38 0.72
N GLU A 69 -3.68 -0.86 1.95
CA GLU A 69 -3.18 -0.16 3.13
C GLU A 69 -1.66 -0.17 3.17
N LEU A 70 -1.03 -1.28 2.81
CA LEU A 70 0.43 -1.34 2.77
C LEU A 70 0.99 -0.34 1.75
N ALA A 71 0.41 -0.29 0.54
CA ALA A 71 0.85 0.65 -0.49
C ALA A 71 0.62 2.10 -0.06
N GLY A 72 -0.58 2.42 0.41
CA GLY A 72 -0.93 3.78 0.85
C GLY A 72 -0.15 4.21 2.08
N GLY A 73 0.07 3.31 3.03
CA GLY A 73 0.80 3.61 4.25
C GLY A 73 2.28 3.85 4.01
N THR A 74 2.95 2.98 3.27
CA THR A 74 4.38 3.17 2.97
C THR A 74 4.61 4.42 2.12
N MET A 75 3.74 4.68 1.16
CA MET A 75 3.80 5.91 0.36
C MET A 75 3.64 7.15 1.24
N THR A 76 2.68 7.14 2.14
CA THR A 76 2.47 8.25 3.08
C THR A 76 3.71 8.48 3.94
N ASP A 77 4.30 7.40 4.47
CA ASP A 77 5.45 7.50 5.34
C ASP A 77 6.65 8.20 4.68
N VAL A 78 6.90 7.90 3.42
CA VAL A 78 8.03 8.50 2.69
C VAL A 78 7.70 9.86 2.09
N SER A 79 6.43 10.27 2.10
CA SER A 79 5.96 11.52 1.50
C SER A 79 5.85 12.67 2.49
N ILE A 80 5.58 12.37 3.78
CA ILE A 80 5.41 13.41 4.80
C ILE A 80 6.75 13.99 5.23
N PRO A 81 6.77 15.23 5.79
CA PRO A 81 8.00 15.86 6.23
C PRO A 81 8.68 15.07 7.35
N SER A 82 9.99 15.30 7.51
CA SER A 82 10.78 14.71 8.57
C SER A 82 10.17 15.03 9.95
N GLY A 83 10.01 14.00 10.79
CA GLY A 83 9.44 14.15 12.12
C GLY A 83 7.90 14.15 12.15
N ALA A 84 7.25 14.25 11.01
CA ALA A 84 5.79 14.14 10.95
C ALA A 84 5.33 12.69 11.22
N LYS A 85 4.08 12.57 11.66
CA LYS A 85 3.47 11.26 11.97
C LYS A 85 2.15 11.14 11.23
N TRP A 86 1.75 9.91 10.98
CA TRP A 86 0.51 9.62 10.30
C TRP A 86 -0.21 8.42 10.91
N ILE A 87 -1.53 8.39 10.73
CA ILE A 87 -2.36 7.25 11.12
C ILE A 87 -3.53 7.15 10.16
N PRO A 88 -3.92 5.94 9.72
CA PRO A 88 -5.12 5.77 8.92
C PRO A 88 -6.36 5.98 9.80
N LYS A 89 -7.36 6.70 9.26
CA LYS A 89 -8.63 6.97 9.93
C LYS A 89 -9.79 6.20 9.31
N GLY A 90 -9.69 5.83 8.05
CA GLY A 90 -10.76 5.13 7.37
C GLY A 90 -10.37 4.83 5.93
N MET A 91 -11.17 3.97 5.29
CA MET A 91 -10.95 3.57 3.92
C MET A 91 -12.30 3.33 3.25
N ASN A 92 -12.52 3.98 2.10
CA ASN A 92 -13.65 3.71 1.24
C ASN A 92 -13.17 2.83 0.08
N VAL A 93 -13.85 1.72 -0.14
CA VAL A 93 -13.40 0.67 -1.06
C VAL A 93 -14.52 0.30 -2.02
N GLU A 94 -14.15 0.06 -3.28
CA GLU A 94 -15.03 -0.57 -4.26
C GLU A 94 -14.32 -1.79 -4.86
N TYR A 95 -15.01 -2.92 -4.88
CA TYR A 95 -14.53 -4.15 -5.51
C TYR A 95 -15.11 -4.18 -6.92
N LEU A 96 -14.25 -4.01 -7.93
CA LEU A 96 -14.68 -3.77 -9.30
C LEU A 96 -14.74 -5.03 -10.14
N ALA A 97 -13.91 -6.03 -9.83
CA ALA A 97 -13.86 -7.31 -10.53
C ALA A 97 -13.19 -8.37 -9.65
N LYS A 98 -13.41 -9.64 -9.98
CA LYS A 98 -12.73 -10.75 -9.30
C LYS A 98 -11.28 -10.81 -9.78
N ALA A 99 -10.35 -10.95 -8.83
CA ALA A 99 -8.94 -11.14 -9.13
C ALA A 99 -8.56 -12.61 -8.95
N LYS A 100 -8.04 -13.24 -9.99
CA LYS A 100 -7.64 -14.67 -9.99
C LYS A 100 -6.20 -14.84 -10.47
N SER A 101 -5.37 -13.85 -10.20
CA SER A 101 -3.95 -13.83 -10.56
C SER A 101 -3.18 -13.05 -9.52
N ASN A 102 -1.86 -12.92 -9.70
CA ASN A 102 -1.08 -11.96 -8.93
C ASN A 102 -1.68 -10.57 -9.08
N ILE A 103 -1.59 -9.76 -8.06
CA ILE A 103 -2.14 -8.40 -8.06
C ILE A 103 -1.05 -7.38 -7.77
N ARG A 104 -1.31 -6.14 -8.21
CA ARG A 104 -0.42 -5.02 -8.02
C ARG A 104 -1.23 -3.83 -7.48
N ALA A 105 -0.91 -3.38 -6.27
CA ALA A 105 -1.51 -2.21 -5.66
C ALA A 105 -0.64 -1.00 -5.95
N VAL A 106 -1.24 0.07 -6.47
CA VAL A 106 -0.55 1.31 -6.83
C VAL A 106 -1.15 2.46 -6.02
N ALA A 107 -0.35 3.06 -5.16
CA ALA A 107 -0.73 4.27 -4.43
C ALA A 107 -0.14 5.49 -5.17
N ASP A 108 -1.00 6.44 -5.49
CA ASP A 108 -0.60 7.67 -6.17
C ASP A 108 -0.95 8.88 -5.32
N GLY A 109 0.06 9.46 -4.68
CA GLY A 109 -0.08 10.65 -3.86
C GLY A 109 0.47 11.91 -4.51
N SER A 110 0.70 11.91 -5.83
CA SER A 110 1.32 13.02 -6.54
C SER A 110 0.49 14.31 -6.51
N GLY A 111 -0.84 14.19 -6.34
CA GLY A 111 -1.73 15.34 -6.23
C GLY A 111 -1.96 15.86 -4.82
N ILE A 112 -1.29 15.28 -3.82
CA ILE A 112 -1.51 15.60 -2.41
C ILE A 112 -0.45 16.60 -1.92
N ASP A 113 -0.89 17.61 -1.18
CA ASP A 113 0.03 18.49 -0.46
C ASP A 113 0.47 17.85 0.85
N TRP A 114 1.66 17.28 0.85
CA TRP A 114 2.23 16.59 2.01
C TRP A 114 2.87 17.53 3.02
N SER A 115 3.00 18.82 2.72
CA SER A 115 3.67 19.80 3.58
C SER A 115 2.80 20.29 4.73
N THR A 116 1.50 20.02 4.70
CA THR A 116 0.54 20.50 5.70
C THR A 116 -0.02 19.36 6.53
N ALA A 117 -0.46 19.68 7.75
CA ALA A 117 -1.15 18.72 8.62
C ALA A 117 -2.60 18.50 8.17
N GLY A 118 -3.23 17.48 8.71
CA GLY A 118 -4.64 17.18 8.49
C GLY A 118 -4.87 15.90 7.73
N ASP A 119 -6.12 15.70 7.33
CA ASP A 119 -6.53 14.51 6.61
C ASP A 119 -6.10 14.57 5.14
N LYS A 120 -5.43 13.52 4.69
CA LYS A 120 -5.02 13.35 3.29
C LYS A 120 -5.77 12.17 2.71
N ILE A 121 -6.38 12.36 1.55
CA ILE A 121 -7.11 11.28 0.87
C ILE A 121 -6.17 10.62 -0.12
N VAL A 122 -5.76 9.41 0.19
CA VAL A 122 -4.77 8.65 -0.58
C VAL A 122 -5.48 7.67 -1.50
N PRO A 123 -5.40 7.84 -2.82
CA PRO A 123 -5.98 6.88 -3.76
C PRO A 123 -5.07 5.68 -3.94
N VAL A 124 -5.67 4.49 -3.94
CA VAL A 124 -4.97 3.24 -4.26
C VAL A 124 -5.84 2.43 -5.22
N ASP A 125 -5.27 2.05 -6.36
CA ASP A 125 -5.90 1.15 -7.31
C ASP A 125 -5.15 -0.17 -7.33
N ILE A 126 -5.88 -1.27 -7.53
CA ILE A 126 -5.28 -2.59 -7.66
C ILE A 126 -5.64 -3.18 -9.02
N PHE A 127 -4.63 -3.76 -9.67
CA PHE A 127 -4.74 -4.37 -10.99
C PHE A 127 -4.36 -5.86 -10.93
N ASP A 128 -4.99 -6.67 -11.76
CA ASP A 128 -4.58 -8.05 -11.97
C ASP A 128 -3.48 -8.14 -13.05
N GLU A 129 -3.03 -9.34 -13.37
CA GLU A 129 -1.99 -9.54 -14.39
C GLU A 129 -2.43 -9.12 -15.79
N GLY A 130 -3.74 -9.11 -16.07
CA GLY A 130 -4.30 -8.62 -17.32
C GLY A 130 -4.50 -7.11 -17.36
N GLU A 131 -3.99 -6.38 -16.38
CA GLU A 131 -4.16 -4.93 -16.25
C GLU A 131 -5.62 -4.49 -16.06
N VAL A 132 -6.47 -5.39 -15.59
CA VAL A 132 -7.84 -5.04 -15.22
C VAL A 132 -7.82 -4.44 -13.81
N LYS A 133 -8.45 -3.28 -13.66
CA LYS A 133 -8.61 -2.67 -12.33
C LYS A 133 -9.66 -3.47 -11.57
N VAL A 134 -9.23 -4.20 -10.54
CA VAL A 134 -10.10 -5.07 -9.74
C VAL A 134 -10.60 -4.40 -8.46
N PHE A 135 -9.98 -3.28 -8.08
CA PHE A 135 -10.23 -2.64 -6.78
C PHE A 135 -9.80 -1.18 -6.85
N THR A 136 -10.56 -0.32 -6.17
CA THR A 136 -10.15 1.05 -5.94
C THR A 136 -10.48 1.45 -4.50
N ALA A 137 -9.61 2.24 -3.90
CA ALA A 137 -9.80 2.71 -2.53
C ALA A 137 -9.37 4.17 -2.40
N LYS A 138 -9.99 4.83 -1.42
CA LYS A 138 -9.55 6.13 -0.91
C LYS A 138 -9.32 5.96 0.58
N ILE A 139 -8.06 6.09 0.99
CA ILE A 139 -7.66 5.92 2.38
C ILE A 139 -7.44 7.29 2.99
N THR A 140 -8.15 7.58 4.09
CA THR A 140 -7.94 8.82 4.81
C THR A 140 -6.79 8.64 5.79
N MET A 141 -5.69 9.33 5.53
CA MET A 141 -4.50 9.36 6.39
C MET A 141 -4.46 10.68 7.13
N ASN A 142 -4.47 10.64 8.46
CA ASN A 142 -4.32 11.87 9.24
C ASN A 142 -2.83 12.11 9.48
N VAL A 143 -2.35 13.28 9.08
CA VAL A 143 -0.95 13.67 9.20
C VAL A 143 -0.81 14.75 10.26
N LYS A 144 0.11 14.54 11.19
CA LYS A 144 0.51 15.53 12.20
C LYS A 144 1.93 15.99 11.92
N ILE A 145 2.10 17.29 11.81
CA ILE A 145 3.42 17.88 11.60
C ILE A 145 4.08 18.10 12.98
N ALA A 146 5.35 17.85 13.02
CA ALA A 146 6.15 18.01 14.24
C ALA A 146 6.29 19.48 14.67
#